data_1bdafd958ec73ec7a6300fdd1d79b6e5
#
_entry.id   1bdafd958ec73ec7a6300fdd1d79b6e5
#
_cell.length_a   1.000
_cell.length_b   1.000
_cell.length_c   1.000
_cell.angle_alpha   90.00
_cell.angle_beta   90.00
_cell.angle_gamma   90.00
#
_symmetry.space_group_name_H-M   'P 1'
#
loop_
_entity.id
_entity.type
_entity.pdbx_description
1 polymer ?
#
loop_
_entity_poly.entity_id
_entity_poly.type
_entity_poly.pdbx_seq_one_letter_code
_entity_poly.pdbx_strand_id
1 'polypeptide(L)'
;MKKILFIFMLLGMVQSIMAQPAARRKQAQQKAQQSNADNMTLRAKLYFPTAIPMDEDVVWRRDIYRELNLTDDANAALYYPVEPTDGKMNLFTYIFKLMFTGRVPVYQYRMDGNEDFSAANRLTPKAFVDNYHIYYEKTDNGKVHIDDSDIPSAEVKSYYVKETSYYDQKTASFHTKVLALCPIMTRNDDFGDVGNKYPLFWVKYDDLAPFLAKQQLMTSNVNNAAVMSAEDYFTKNLYRGKIYKTNNMQGNTLAQYCPSDTAMAKEQKRIEAELAAFEKNIWGNQARKDSLDSIAKAEKNMDAKTLKKSRNRRSGSASKPAKTSTVKKRRSGGSNISSGGSARVTVRRERH
;
A
#
# COMPACT_ATOMS: atom_id res chain seq x y z
N MET A 1 -5.10 73.42 6.01
CA MET A 1 -5.16 72.32 7.04
C MET A 1 -5.97 71.09 6.62
N LYS A 2 -7.18 71.22 6.05
CA LYS A 2 -7.99 70.04 5.63
C LYS A 2 -7.36 69.18 4.55
N LYS A 3 -6.57 69.73 3.63
CA LYS A 3 -5.88 68.95 2.55
C LYS A 3 -4.68 68.16 3.07
N ILE A 4 -3.99 68.63 4.10
CA ILE A 4 -2.86 67.96 4.73
C ILE A 4 -3.36 66.73 5.56
N LEU A 5 -4.52 66.89 6.21
CA LEU A 5 -5.14 65.81 6.99
C LEU A 5 -5.60 64.63 6.09
N PHE A 6 -6.06 64.98 4.87
CA PHE A 6 -6.47 63.94 3.87
C PHE A 6 -5.28 63.16 3.32
N ILE A 7 -4.11 63.81 3.14
CA ILE A 7 -2.87 63.15 2.69
C ILE A 7 -2.34 62.23 3.80
N PHE A 8 -2.38 62.62 5.08
CA PHE A 8 -2.01 61.76 6.20
C PHE A 8 -2.96 60.58 6.37
N MET A 9 -4.26 60.73 6.10
CA MET A 9 -5.23 59.64 6.13
C MET A 9 -5.01 58.65 4.97
N LEU A 10 -4.60 59.15 3.80
CA LEU A 10 -4.28 58.27 2.64
C LEU A 10 -2.97 57.52 2.85
N LEU A 11 -1.94 58.12 3.47
CA LEU A 11 -0.68 57.46 3.81
C LEU A 11 -0.85 56.39 4.89
N GLY A 12 -1.80 56.57 5.82
CA GLY A 12 -2.12 55.57 6.86
C GLY A 12 -2.83 54.33 6.32
N MET A 13 -3.56 54.42 5.21
CA MET A 13 -4.23 53.28 4.58
C MET A 13 -3.27 52.34 3.79
N VAL A 14 -2.11 52.83 3.35
CA VAL A 14 -1.17 52.03 2.58
C VAL A 14 -0.35 51.06 3.47
N GLN A 15 -0.28 51.33 4.78
CA GLN A 15 0.49 50.45 5.70
C GLN A 15 -0.26 49.22 6.19
N SER A 16 -1.57 49.11 5.97
CA SER A 16 -2.37 47.96 6.43
C SER A 16 -2.31 46.73 5.50
N ILE A 17 -1.67 46.85 4.33
CA ILE A 17 -1.60 45.73 3.34
C ILE A 17 -0.43 44.76 3.59
N MET A 18 0.54 45.14 4.44
CA MET A 18 1.75 44.31 4.70
C MET A 18 1.70 43.45 5.96
N ALA A 19 0.61 43.45 6.71
CA ALA A 19 0.48 42.68 7.95
C ALA A 19 -0.20 41.34 7.75
N GLN A 20 0.29 40.52 6.80
CA GLN A 20 0.01 39.11 6.93
C GLN A 20 0.95 38.53 8.02
N PRO A 21 0.40 37.91 9.08
CA PRO A 21 1.22 37.35 10.14
C PRO A 21 2.29 36.43 9.53
N ALA A 22 3.55 36.63 9.90
CA ALA A 22 4.68 35.82 9.43
C ALA A 22 4.45 34.31 9.61
N ALA A 23 3.62 33.94 10.59
CA ALA A 23 3.13 32.60 10.81
C ALA A 23 2.30 32.04 9.64
N ARG A 24 1.42 32.83 9.00
CA ARG A 24 0.64 32.40 7.82
C ARG A 24 1.53 32.23 6.57
N ARG A 25 2.54 33.08 6.39
CA ARG A 25 3.53 32.92 5.31
C ARG A 25 4.38 31.67 5.51
N LYS A 26 4.83 31.40 6.75
CA LYS A 26 5.56 30.17 7.07
C LYS A 26 4.70 28.92 6.90
N GLN A 27 3.44 28.94 7.30
CA GLN A 27 2.51 27.84 7.07
C GLN A 27 2.17 27.64 5.58
N ALA A 28 2.01 28.70 4.80
CA ALA A 28 1.80 28.62 3.36
C ALA A 28 3.04 28.09 2.63
N GLN A 29 4.25 28.51 3.04
CA GLN A 29 5.51 28.00 2.52
C GLN A 29 5.76 26.54 2.94
N GLN A 30 5.43 26.15 4.17
CA GLN A 30 5.50 24.75 4.62
C GLN A 30 4.48 23.87 3.89
N LYS A 31 3.26 24.34 3.65
CA LYS A 31 2.26 23.64 2.82
C LYS A 31 2.69 23.52 1.35
N ALA A 32 3.33 24.56 0.79
CA ALA A 32 3.86 24.52 -0.57
C ALA A 32 5.08 23.57 -0.70
N GLN A 33 5.88 23.40 0.35
CA GLN A 33 6.96 22.42 0.38
C GLN A 33 6.47 20.98 0.64
N GLN A 34 5.29 20.80 1.20
CA GLN A 34 4.72 19.48 1.48
C GLN A 34 3.90 18.91 0.32
N SER A 35 3.47 19.70 -0.65
CA SER A 35 2.70 19.17 -1.78
C SER A 35 3.61 18.77 -2.95
N ASN A 36 4.16 17.57 -2.91
CA ASN A 36 4.79 16.94 -4.06
C ASN A 36 3.82 16.74 -5.25
N ALA A 37 2.52 16.96 -5.01
CA ALA A 37 1.48 16.90 -6.02
C ALA A 37 1.72 17.85 -7.22
N ASP A 38 2.38 18.99 -6.98
CA ASP A 38 2.67 19.95 -8.05
C ASP A 38 3.81 19.50 -8.99
N ASN A 39 4.63 18.54 -8.55
CA ASN A 39 5.73 17.98 -9.32
C ASN A 39 5.37 16.74 -10.12
N MET A 40 4.15 16.23 -9.97
CA MET A 40 3.68 15.09 -10.76
C MET A 40 3.46 15.47 -12.21
N THR A 41 3.67 14.51 -13.11
CA THR A 41 3.31 14.71 -14.52
C THR A 41 1.80 15.00 -14.64
N LEU A 42 1.42 15.82 -15.63
CA LEU A 42 0.01 16.13 -15.87
C LEU A 42 -0.82 14.86 -16.06
N ARG A 43 -0.22 13.85 -16.69
CA ARG A 43 -0.83 12.55 -16.92
C ARG A 43 -1.09 11.81 -15.60
N ALA A 44 -0.12 11.79 -14.69
CA ALA A 44 -0.29 11.17 -13.37
C ALA A 44 -1.35 11.90 -12.55
N LYS A 45 -1.40 13.24 -12.59
CA LYS A 45 -2.43 14.03 -11.91
C LYS A 45 -3.85 13.74 -12.42
N LEU A 46 -4.01 13.46 -13.70
CA LEU A 46 -5.32 13.14 -14.30
C LEU A 46 -5.81 11.73 -13.93
N TYR A 47 -4.89 10.74 -13.92
CA TYR A 47 -5.26 9.35 -13.64
C TYR A 47 -5.27 9.03 -12.14
N PHE A 48 -4.47 9.72 -11.36
CA PHE A 48 -4.27 9.46 -9.92
C PHE A 48 -4.34 10.77 -9.15
N PRO A 49 -5.53 11.24 -8.78
CA PRO A 49 -5.69 12.43 -7.95
C PRO A 49 -4.96 12.22 -6.63
N THR A 50 -3.88 12.96 -6.43
CA THR A 50 -3.00 12.89 -5.25
C THR A 50 -3.42 13.90 -4.19
N ALA A 51 -4.69 14.01 -3.88
CA ALA A 51 -5.05 14.59 -2.61
C ALA A 51 -4.43 13.70 -1.53
N ILE A 52 -3.51 14.24 -0.72
CA ILE A 52 -2.99 13.53 0.45
C ILE A 52 -4.20 13.31 1.35
N PRO A 53 -4.68 12.07 1.54
CA PRO A 53 -5.81 11.85 2.44
C PRO A 53 -5.38 12.31 3.82
N MET A 54 -6.22 13.08 4.49
CA MET A 54 -6.03 13.36 5.90
C MET A 54 -6.19 12.05 6.67
N ASP A 55 -5.45 11.86 7.76
CA ASP A 55 -5.55 10.64 8.57
C ASP A 55 -6.99 10.36 9.03
N GLU A 56 -7.80 11.39 9.18
CA GLU A 56 -9.23 11.31 9.52
C GLU A 56 -10.11 10.72 8.41
N ASP A 57 -9.69 10.82 7.15
CA ASP A 57 -10.42 10.29 6.00
C ASP A 57 -10.08 8.82 5.71
N VAL A 58 -9.00 8.29 6.31
CA VAL A 58 -8.54 6.92 6.14
C VAL A 58 -9.17 6.00 7.18
N VAL A 59 -10.19 5.26 6.77
CA VAL A 59 -10.91 4.32 7.65
C VAL A 59 -10.22 2.96 7.73
N TRP A 60 -9.54 2.56 6.67
CA TRP A 60 -8.83 1.30 6.60
C TRP A 60 -7.49 1.47 5.90
N ARG A 61 -6.45 0.89 6.48
CA ARG A 61 -5.09 0.96 5.98
C ARG A 61 -4.34 -0.33 6.29
N ARG A 62 -3.54 -0.80 5.33
CA ARG A 62 -2.63 -1.92 5.50
C ARG A 62 -1.29 -1.64 4.85
N ASP A 63 -0.23 -1.66 5.63
CA ASP A 63 1.13 -1.50 5.14
C ASP A 63 1.71 -2.87 4.76
N ILE A 64 2.30 -2.93 3.58
CA ILE A 64 2.84 -4.14 2.96
C ILE A 64 4.25 -3.85 2.49
N TYR A 65 5.12 -4.83 2.65
CA TYR A 65 6.49 -4.75 2.20
C TYR A 65 6.72 -5.84 1.16
N ARG A 66 7.15 -5.42 -0.04
CA ARG A 66 7.45 -6.32 -1.15
C ARG A 66 8.93 -6.33 -1.47
N GLU A 67 9.44 -7.47 -1.81
CA GLU A 67 10.75 -7.63 -2.45
C GLU A 67 10.55 -7.70 -3.96
N LEU A 68 11.08 -6.72 -4.67
CA LEU A 68 11.10 -6.66 -6.12
C LEU A 68 12.42 -7.24 -6.60
N ASN A 69 12.36 -8.22 -7.48
CA ASN A 69 13.52 -8.69 -8.21
C ASN A 69 13.62 -7.92 -9.54
N LEU A 70 14.73 -7.25 -9.78
CA LEU A 70 14.96 -6.43 -10.97
C LEU A 70 15.35 -7.24 -12.20
N THR A 71 15.77 -8.50 -12.00
CA THR A 71 16.08 -9.42 -13.11
C THR A 71 14.82 -9.98 -13.76
N ASP A 72 13.65 -9.82 -13.14
CA ASP A 72 12.39 -10.22 -13.71
C ASP A 72 11.97 -9.21 -14.81
N ASP A 73 11.46 -9.68 -15.94
CA ASP A 73 11.05 -8.83 -17.08
C ASP A 73 10.10 -7.69 -16.68
N ALA A 74 9.21 -7.94 -15.74
CA ALA A 74 8.26 -6.93 -15.26
C ALA A 74 8.93 -5.73 -14.61
N ASN A 75 10.11 -5.91 -14.00
CA ASN A 75 10.85 -4.88 -13.28
C ASN A 75 12.13 -4.44 -14.03
N ALA A 76 12.43 -5.06 -15.16
CA ALA A 76 13.67 -4.83 -15.93
C ALA A 76 13.87 -3.35 -16.31
N ALA A 77 12.78 -2.60 -16.49
CA ALA A 77 12.82 -1.17 -16.75
C ALA A 77 13.50 -0.35 -15.65
N LEU A 78 13.53 -0.85 -14.41
CA LEU A 78 14.19 -0.20 -13.27
C LEU A 78 15.69 -0.53 -13.20
N TYR A 79 16.10 -1.64 -13.83
CA TYR A 79 17.47 -2.15 -13.80
C TYR A 79 18.33 -1.67 -14.98
N TYR A 80 17.72 -1.61 -16.18
CA TYR A 80 18.45 -1.22 -17.39
C TYR A 80 18.27 0.27 -17.74
N PRO A 81 19.35 0.91 -18.26
CA PRO A 81 20.68 0.40 -18.48
C PRO A 81 21.48 0.30 -17.18
N VAL A 82 22.31 -0.76 -17.04
CA VAL A 82 23.15 -0.97 -15.85
C VAL A 82 24.17 0.15 -15.72
N GLU A 83 24.82 0.50 -16.84
CA GLU A 83 25.73 1.64 -16.92
C GLU A 83 25.01 2.84 -17.56
N PRO A 84 25.24 4.05 -17.07
CA PRO A 84 24.64 5.24 -17.67
C PRO A 84 25.04 5.39 -19.14
N THR A 85 24.05 5.47 -20.02
CA THR A 85 24.25 5.62 -21.46
C THR A 85 23.31 6.71 -21.99
N ASP A 86 23.85 7.69 -22.69
CA ASP A 86 23.08 8.80 -23.33
C ASP A 86 22.14 9.53 -22.34
N GLY A 87 22.60 9.74 -21.11
CA GLY A 87 21.79 10.41 -20.07
C GLY A 87 20.69 9.53 -19.45
N LYS A 88 20.54 8.30 -19.93
CA LYS A 88 19.67 7.28 -19.30
C LYS A 88 20.48 6.55 -18.24
N MET A 89 19.85 6.26 -17.12
CA MET A 89 20.46 5.52 -16.02
C MET A 89 19.39 4.71 -15.28
N ASN A 90 19.81 3.66 -14.61
CA ASN A 90 18.90 2.84 -13.82
C ASN A 90 18.44 3.58 -12.55
N LEU A 91 17.46 3.02 -11.88
CA LEU A 91 16.86 3.61 -10.68
C LEU A 91 17.90 3.80 -9.56
N PHE A 92 18.78 2.81 -9.35
CA PHE A 92 19.77 2.89 -8.28
C PHE A 92 20.78 4.00 -8.51
N THR A 93 21.40 4.06 -9.70
CA THR A 93 22.34 5.12 -10.07
C THR A 93 21.72 6.50 -9.92
N TYR A 94 20.44 6.64 -10.30
CA TYR A 94 19.71 7.89 -10.16
C TYR A 94 19.53 8.30 -8.70
N ILE A 95 19.04 7.38 -7.84
CA ILE A 95 18.89 7.62 -6.40
C ILE A 95 20.24 7.92 -5.76
N PHE A 96 21.29 7.18 -6.13
CA PHE A 96 22.63 7.37 -5.62
C PHE A 96 23.16 8.78 -5.92
N LYS A 97 23.02 9.25 -7.17
CA LYS A 97 23.40 10.62 -7.56
C LYS A 97 22.61 11.70 -6.81
N LEU A 98 21.31 11.47 -6.58
CA LEU A 98 20.47 12.38 -5.80
C LEU A 98 20.89 12.43 -4.32
N MET A 99 21.23 11.29 -3.73
CA MET A 99 21.77 11.20 -2.38
C MET A 99 23.11 11.95 -2.28
N PHE A 100 24.02 11.71 -3.22
CA PHE A 100 25.35 12.35 -3.23
C PHE A 100 25.28 13.87 -3.39
N THR A 101 24.36 14.35 -4.22
CA THR A 101 24.12 15.79 -4.38
C THR A 101 23.33 16.41 -3.21
N GLY A 102 22.97 15.61 -2.21
CA GLY A 102 22.22 16.07 -1.03
C GLY A 102 20.78 16.49 -1.32
N ARG A 103 20.24 16.15 -2.50
CA ARG A 103 18.89 16.52 -2.92
C ARG A 103 17.82 15.66 -2.24
N VAL A 104 18.14 14.40 -1.96
CA VAL A 104 17.23 13.44 -1.33
C VAL A 104 17.89 12.88 -0.08
N PRO A 105 17.21 12.96 1.09
CA PRO A 105 17.70 12.36 2.32
C PRO A 105 17.51 10.85 2.26
N VAL A 106 18.51 10.12 2.76
CA VAL A 106 18.47 8.67 2.92
C VAL A 106 18.64 8.30 4.38
N TYR A 107 18.06 7.16 4.76
CA TYR A 107 18.01 6.70 6.14
C TYR A 107 18.62 5.31 6.26
N GLN A 108 19.32 5.07 7.36
CA GLN A 108 20.00 3.79 7.58
C GLN A 108 19.00 2.64 7.65
N TYR A 109 19.32 1.52 6.99
CA TYR A 109 18.59 0.28 7.16
C TYR A 109 18.87 -0.32 8.54
N ARG A 110 17.81 -0.67 9.27
CA ARG A 110 17.91 -1.29 10.59
C ARG A 110 17.63 -2.79 10.52
N MET A 111 18.46 -3.58 11.20
CA MET A 111 18.33 -5.04 11.22
C MET A 111 17.09 -5.53 11.99
N ASP A 112 16.43 -4.67 12.76
CA ASP A 112 15.17 -4.98 13.43
C ASP A 112 13.96 -5.05 12.46
N GLY A 113 14.20 -4.78 11.18
CA GLY A 113 13.17 -4.82 10.14
C GLY A 113 12.16 -3.68 10.20
N ASN A 114 12.39 -2.68 11.06
CA ASN A 114 11.58 -1.47 11.15
C ASN A 114 12.33 -0.30 10.54
N GLU A 115 11.64 0.48 9.71
CA GLU A 115 12.17 1.70 9.16
C GLU A 115 12.03 2.86 10.16
N ASP A 116 13.07 3.67 10.25
CA ASP A 116 13.07 4.89 11.05
C ASP A 116 13.53 6.06 10.19
N PHE A 117 12.59 6.96 9.92
CA PHE A 117 12.80 8.16 9.12
C PHE A 117 13.09 9.41 9.97
N SER A 118 13.56 9.22 11.20
CA SER A 118 13.96 10.33 12.05
C SER A 118 15.27 10.98 11.57
N ALA A 119 15.49 12.22 11.97
CA ALA A 119 16.72 12.94 11.63
C ALA A 119 17.96 12.26 12.22
N ALA A 120 17.84 11.55 13.34
CA ALA A 120 18.93 10.84 13.98
C ALA A 120 19.42 9.64 13.16
N ASN A 121 18.55 9.05 12.35
CA ASN A 121 18.85 7.87 11.52
C ASN A 121 19.24 8.23 10.07
N ARG A 122 19.43 9.52 9.80
CA ARG A 122 19.82 10.01 8.48
C ARG A 122 21.24 9.58 8.17
N LEU A 123 21.42 8.92 7.04
CA LEU A 123 22.74 8.48 6.56
C LEU A 123 23.39 9.58 5.75
N THR A 124 24.68 9.87 6.04
CA THR A 124 25.46 10.79 5.24
C THR A 124 26.07 10.07 4.03
N PRO A 125 26.20 10.73 2.85
CA PRO A 125 26.78 10.10 1.67
C PRO A 125 28.18 9.53 1.92
N LYS A 126 29.01 10.22 2.69
CA LYS A 126 30.35 9.74 3.04
C LYS A 126 30.30 8.46 3.88
N ALA A 127 29.48 8.42 4.94
CA ALA A 127 29.35 7.22 5.76
C ALA A 127 28.85 6.03 4.94
N PHE A 128 27.97 6.28 3.97
CA PHE A 128 27.49 5.22 3.06
C PHE A 128 28.64 4.63 2.23
N VAL A 129 29.45 5.47 1.59
CA VAL A 129 30.56 5.01 0.74
C VAL A 129 31.61 4.25 1.56
N ASP A 130 31.93 4.77 2.75
CA ASP A 130 32.90 4.14 3.66
C ASP A 130 32.38 2.77 4.16
N ASN A 131 31.07 2.64 4.49
CA ASN A 131 30.47 1.41 4.99
C ASN A 131 30.42 0.29 3.94
N TYR A 132 30.21 0.63 2.68
CA TYR A 132 30.08 -0.34 1.58
C TYR A 132 31.32 -0.48 0.72
N HIS A 133 32.44 0.19 1.14
CA HIS A 133 33.73 0.14 0.46
C HIS A 133 33.65 0.55 -1.03
N ILE A 134 32.87 1.58 -1.32
CA ILE A 134 32.76 2.16 -2.66
C ILE A 134 33.95 3.10 -2.87
N TYR A 135 34.66 2.93 -3.98
CA TYR A 135 35.79 3.80 -4.31
C TYR A 135 35.31 5.23 -4.58
N TYR A 136 36.06 6.19 -4.07
CA TYR A 136 35.83 7.60 -4.34
C TYR A 136 37.15 8.40 -4.36
N GLU A 137 37.18 9.43 -5.16
CA GLU A 137 38.29 10.37 -5.22
C GLU A 137 37.96 11.62 -4.42
N LYS A 138 39.00 12.16 -3.75
CA LYS A 138 38.92 13.47 -3.10
C LYS A 138 39.48 14.51 -4.05
N THR A 139 38.65 15.44 -4.47
CA THR A 139 39.07 16.61 -5.23
C THR A 139 39.85 17.58 -4.32
N ASP A 140 40.75 18.37 -4.87
CA ASP A 140 41.56 19.37 -4.16
C ASP A 140 40.72 20.31 -3.26
N ASN A 141 39.45 20.52 -3.59
CA ASN A 141 38.49 21.29 -2.81
C ASN A 141 37.81 20.50 -1.66
N GLY A 142 38.30 19.29 -1.35
CA GLY A 142 37.75 18.42 -0.29
C GLY A 142 36.41 17.81 -0.62
N LYS A 143 35.91 17.98 -1.84
CA LYS A 143 34.65 17.32 -2.29
C LYS A 143 34.95 15.90 -2.73
N VAL A 144 34.04 15.01 -2.44
CA VAL A 144 34.07 13.61 -2.89
C VAL A 144 33.53 13.55 -4.32
N HIS A 145 34.29 12.91 -5.21
CA HIS A 145 33.89 12.59 -6.58
C HIS A 145 33.84 11.08 -6.74
N ILE A 146 32.81 10.57 -7.41
CA ILE A 146 32.64 9.17 -7.73
C ILE A 146 32.32 9.06 -9.21
N ASP A 147 33.09 8.26 -9.91
CA ASP A 147 32.85 7.97 -11.31
C ASP A 147 31.62 7.04 -11.45
N ASP A 148 30.95 7.13 -12.60
CA ASP A 148 29.76 6.31 -12.86
C ASP A 148 30.09 4.80 -12.87
N SER A 149 31.33 4.42 -13.21
CA SER A 149 31.84 3.06 -13.18
C SER A 149 32.02 2.49 -11.76
N ASP A 150 32.23 3.37 -10.76
CA ASP A 150 32.45 2.95 -9.38
C ASP A 150 31.14 2.77 -8.61
N ILE A 151 30.02 3.22 -9.19
CA ILE A 151 28.69 3.00 -8.61
C ILE A 151 28.29 1.53 -8.79
N PRO A 152 28.02 0.77 -7.71
CA PRO A 152 27.74 -0.67 -7.79
C PRO A 152 26.32 -0.97 -8.34
N SER A 153 25.99 -0.40 -9.49
CA SER A 153 24.67 -0.52 -10.13
C SER A 153 24.35 -1.94 -10.55
N ALA A 154 25.34 -2.71 -11.00
CA ALA A 154 25.21 -4.09 -11.40
C ALA A 154 24.94 -5.04 -10.21
N GLU A 155 25.37 -4.66 -9.02
CA GLU A 155 25.20 -5.45 -7.80
C GLU A 155 23.80 -5.27 -7.17
N VAL A 156 23.10 -4.16 -7.48
CA VAL A 156 21.77 -3.89 -6.96
C VAL A 156 20.72 -4.58 -7.83
N LYS A 157 20.37 -5.81 -7.46
CA LYS A 157 19.46 -6.68 -8.20
C LYS A 157 18.06 -6.77 -7.64
N SER A 158 17.80 -6.16 -6.48
CA SER A 158 16.46 -6.16 -5.87
C SER A 158 16.19 -4.89 -5.06
N TYR A 159 14.91 -4.66 -4.75
CA TYR A 159 14.44 -3.57 -3.90
C TYR A 159 13.45 -4.08 -2.88
N TYR A 160 13.53 -3.56 -1.66
CA TYR A 160 12.37 -3.57 -0.79
C TYR A 160 11.52 -2.32 -1.07
N VAL A 161 10.23 -2.55 -1.25
CA VAL A 161 9.22 -1.50 -1.45
C VAL A 161 8.24 -1.56 -0.29
N LYS A 162 8.12 -0.48 0.44
CA LYS A 162 7.04 -0.29 1.40
C LYS A 162 5.89 0.40 0.69
N GLU A 163 4.76 -0.28 0.62
CA GLU A 163 3.51 0.25 0.08
C GLU A 163 2.42 0.26 1.14
N THR A 164 1.47 1.13 1.00
CA THR A 164 0.27 1.16 1.81
C THR A 164 -0.95 1.06 0.92
N SER A 165 -1.82 0.12 1.24
CA SER A 165 -3.16 0.04 0.65
C SER A 165 -4.14 0.63 1.64
N TYR A 166 -4.95 1.59 1.22
CA TYR A 166 -5.89 2.29 2.09
C TYR A 166 -7.20 2.61 1.39
N TYR A 167 -8.24 2.74 2.19
CA TYR A 167 -9.54 3.21 1.75
C TYR A 167 -9.75 4.64 2.24
N ASP A 168 -9.96 5.55 1.30
CA ASP A 168 -10.28 6.94 1.56
C ASP A 168 -11.80 7.11 1.53
N GLN A 169 -12.37 7.52 2.68
CA GLN A 169 -13.81 7.72 2.82
C GLN A 169 -14.31 8.93 2.02
N LYS A 170 -13.47 9.94 1.85
CA LYS A 170 -13.84 11.17 1.15
C LYS A 170 -14.04 10.95 -0.34
N THR A 171 -13.13 10.21 -0.96
CA THR A 171 -13.21 9.87 -2.38
C THR A 171 -13.95 8.56 -2.61
N ALA A 172 -14.24 7.82 -1.53
CA ALA A 172 -14.87 6.49 -1.55
C ALA A 172 -14.11 5.52 -2.45
N SER A 173 -12.78 5.60 -2.47
CA SER A 173 -11.92 4.81 -3.35
C SER A 173 -10.82 4.08 -2.59
N PHE A 174 -10.37 2.97 -3.19
CA PHE A 174 -9.25 2.18 -2.70
C PHE A 174 -7.99 2.56 -3.47
N HIS A 175 -6.92 2.84 -2.74
CA HIS A 175 -5.65 3.25 -3.30
C HIS A 175 -4.51 2.42 -2.76
N THR A 176 -3.49 2.21 -3.58
CA THR A 176 -2.19 1.69 -3.15
C THR A 176 -1.12 2.72 -3.47
N LYS A 177 -0.37 3.14 -2.47
CA LYS A 177 0.68 4.16 -2.57
C LYS A 177 2.01 3.59 -2.08
N VAL A 178 3.07 3.82 -2.84
CA VAL A 178 4.44 3.54 -2.38
C VAL A 178 4.85 4.60 -1.36
N LEU A 179 5.40 4.16 -0.23
CA LEU A 179 5.85 5.04 0.85
C LEU A 179 7.38 5.16 0.90
N ALA A 180 8.10 4.07 0.64
CA ALA A 180 9.55 4.05 0.71
C ALA A 180 10.14 2.95 -0.18
N LEU A 181 11.37 3.19 -0.61
CA LEU A 181 12.19 2.26 -1.38
C LEU A 181 13.50 1.98 -0.63
N CYS A 182 13.96 0.73 -0.70
CA CYS A 182 15.26 0.34 -0.18
C CYS A 182 15.98 -0.54 -1.22
N PRO A 183 17.06 -0.06 -1.85
CA PRO A 183 17.86 -0.87 -2.75
C PRO A 183 18.59 -1.95 -1.96
N ILE A 184 18.70 -3.15 -2.56
CA ILE A 184 19.37 -4.31 -2.00
C ILE A 184 20.51 -4.70 -2.93
N MET A 185 21.71 -4.63 -2.43
CA MET A 185 22.90 -5.07 -3.09
C MET A 185 23.12 -6.57 -2.88
N THR A 186 23.47 -7.31 -3.92
CA THR A 186 23.78 -8.73 -3.85
C THR A 186 25.24 -8.93 -4.22
N ARG A 187 26.05 -9.35 -3.26
CA ARG A 187 27.46 -9.73 -3.49
C ARG A 187 27.60 -11.22 -3.35
N ASN A 188 28.26 -11.83 -4.31
CA ASN A 188 28.64 -13.24 -4.23
C ASN A 188 29.90 -13.33 -3.37
N ASP A 189 29.92 -14.22 -2.41
CA ASP A 189 31.11 -14.54 -1.66
C ASP A 189 32.07 -15.35 -2.55
N ASP A 190 33.38 -15.26 -2.29
CA ASP A 190 34.44 -15.95 -3.05
C ASP A 190 34.29 -17.49 -3.08
N PHE A 191 33.44 -18.05 -2.24
CA PHE A 191 33.14 -19.46 -2.15
C PHE A 191 31.94 -19.95 -2.99
N GLY A 192 31.37 -19.06 -3.83
CA GLY A 192 30.33 -19.46 -4.81
C GLY A 192 28.94 -19.71 -4.22
N ASP A 193 28.73 -19.37 -2.97
CA ASP A 193 27.41 -19.47 -2.33
C ASP A 193 26.43 -18.41 -2.87
N VAL A 194 25.15 -18.69 -2.74
CA VAL A 194 24.07 -17.78 -3.17
C VAL A 194 24.33 -16.39 -2.57
N GLY A 195 24.54 -15.41 -3.43
CA GLY A 195 24.96 -14.07 -3.03
C GLY A 195 24.18 -13.49 -1.85
N ASN A 196 24.93 -13.01 -0.87
CA ASN A 196 24.36 -12.39 0.30
C ASN A 196 23.67 -11.07 -0.05
N LYS A 197 22.47 -10.88 0.50
CA LYS A 197 21.66 -9.68 0.29
C LYS A 197 21.97 -8.63 1.34
N TYR A 198 22.39 -7.44 0.89
CA TYR A 198 22.71 -6.31 1.75
C TYR A 198 21.73 -5.15 1.47
N PRO A 199 20.69 -4.96 2.28
CA PRO A 199 19.85 -3.76 2.19
C PRO A 199 20.68 -2.53 2.51
N LEU A 200 20.64 -1.52 1.64
CA LEU A 200 21.56 -0.40 1.71
C LEU A 200 21.01 0.73 2.59
N PHE A 201 19.90 1.32 2.20
CA PHE A 201 19.27 2.44 2.90
C PHE A 201 17.81 2.58 2.52
N TRP A 202 17.04 3.23 3.36
CA TRP A 202 15.67 3.63 3.04
C TRP A 202 15.61 5.03 2.46
N VAL A 203 14.76 5.21 1.47
CA VAL A 203 14.43 6.50 0.87
C VAL A 203 12.92 6.70 0.93
N LYS A 204 12.46 7.86 1.42
CA LYS A 204 11.04 8.21 1.35
C LYS A 204 10.63 8.46 -0.08
N TYR A 205 9.52 7.87 -0.49
CA TYR A 205 9.03 8.04 -1.86
C TYR A 205 8.60 9.48 -2.14
N ASP A 206 8.00 10.15 -1.17
CA ASP A 206 7.54 11.54 -1.33
C ASP A 206 8.69 12.51 -1.61
N ASP A 207 9.89 12.27 -1.03
CA ASP A 207 11.09 13.07 -1.31
C ASP A 207 11.69 12.74 -2.69
N LEU A 208 11.47 11.52 -3.18
CA LEU A 208 12.02 11.01 -4.44
C LEU A 208 11.11 11.30 -5.64
N ALA A 209 9.79 11.30 -5.47
CA ALA A 209 8.80 11.41 -6.53
C ALA A 209 9.01 12.60 -7.48
N PRO A 210 9.36 13.84 -7.03
CA PRO A 210 9.61 14.97 -7.92
C PRO A 210 10.77 14.76 -8.89
N PHE A 211 11.72 13.93 -8.51
CA PHE A 211 12.87 13.57 -9.35
C PHE A 211 12.51 12.41 -10.28
N LEU A 212 11.79 11.39 -9.79
CA LEU A 212 11.31 10.27 -10.58
C LEU A 212 10.38 10.70 -11.72
N ALA A 213 9.63 11.78 -11.54
CA ALA A 213 8.78 12.36 -12.58
C ALA A 213 9.59 12.82 -13.82
N LYS A 214 10.88 13.15 -13.64
CA LYS A 214 11.79 13.59 -14.71
C LYS A 214 12.58 12.44 -15.34
N GLN A 215 12.72 11.32 -14.62
CA GLN A 215 13.45 10.15 -15.10
C GLN A 215 12.54 9.29 -15.97
N GLN A 216 12.97 9.07 -17.21
CA GLN A 216 12.25 8.22 -18.16
C GLN A 216 12.77 6.79 -18.12
N LEU A 217 11.85 5.85 -18.10
CA LEU A 217 12.09 4.42 -18.18
C LEU A 217 11.59 3.89 -19.53
N MET A 218 12.35 3.00 -20.11
CA MET A 218 11.90 2.23 -21.28
C MET A 218 11.15 1.00 -20.81
N THR A 219 9.87 0.90 -21.14
CA THR A 219 8.97 -0.14 -20.61
C THR A 219 8.76 -1.31 -21.53
N SER A 220 9.41 -1.32 -22.70
CA SER A 220 9.28 -2.40 -23.68
C SER A 220 10.60 -2.66 -24.38
N ASN A 221 10.96 -3.92 -24.50
CA ASN A 221 12.13 -4.37 -25.27
C ASN A 221 11.85 -4.41 -26.78
N VAL A 222 10.59 -4.39 -27.19
CA VAL A 222 10.17 -4.48 -28.60
C VAL A 222 9.84 -3.10 -29.16
N ASN A 223 9.30 -2.20 -28.33
CA ASN A 223 8.86 -0.88 -28.74
C ASN A 223 9.63 0.21 -28.00
N ASN A 224 10.65 0.77 -28.61
CA ASN A 224 11.51 1.82 -28.02
C ASN A 224 10.77 3.15 -27.80
N ALA A 225 9.59 3.35 -28.41
CA ALA A 225 8.73 4.50 -28.16
C ALA A 225 7.87 4.34 -26.88
N ALA A 226 7.85 3.14 -26.29
CA ALA A 226 7.13 2.89 -25.05
C ALA A 226 7.97 3.39 -23.85
N VAL A 227 7.84 4.68 -23.58
CA VAL A 227 8.55 5.38 -22.50
C VAL A 227 7.53 5.93 -21.51
N MET A 228 7.83 5.79 -20.21
CA MET A 228 7.07 6.44 -19.15
C MET A 228 8.01 6.99 -18.08
N SER A 229 7.50 7.90 -17.24
CA SER A 229 8.28 8.36 -16.10
C SER A 229 8.41 7.25 -15.05
N ALA A 230 9.51 7.26 -14.30
CA ALA A 230 9.67 6.33 -13.18
C ALA A 230 8.58 6.54 -12.11
N GLU A 231 8.11 7.76 -11.93
CA GLU A 231 7.01 8.09 -11.03
C GLU A 231 5.69 7.47 -11.51
N ASP A 232 5.35 7.58 -12.81
CA ASP A 232 4.18 6.92 -13.40
C ASP A 232 4.21 5.40 -13.23
N TYR A 233 5.41 4.80 -13.33
CA TYR A 233 5.59 3.36 -13.16
C TYR A 233 5.19 2.91 -11.75
N PHE A 234 5.64 3.62 -10.72
CA PHE A 234 5.27 3.31 -9.33
C PHE A 234 3.82 3.69 -9.01
N THR A 235 3.34 4.84 -9.49
CA THR A 235 1.97 5.29 -9.24
C THR A 235 0.92 4.38 -9.85
N LYS A 236 1.24 3.77 -11.01
CA LYS A 236 0.38 2.76 -11.67
C LYS A 236 0.55 1.35 -11.09
N ASN A 237 1.40 1.17 -10.07
CA ASN A 237 1.69 -0.12 -9.46
C ASN A 237 2.08 -1.21 -10.49
N LEU A 238 2.90 -0.84 -11.48
CA LEU A 238 3.32 -1.76 -12.54
C LEU A 238 4.39 -2.76 -12.08
N TYR A 239 5.06 -2.46 -10.97
CA TYR A 239 6.06 -3.35 -10.38
C TYR A 239 5.45 -4.68 -9.92
N ARG A 240 6.27 -5.72 -9.90
CA ARG A 240 5.88 -7.05 -9.41
C ARG A 240 6.89 -7.50 -8.36
N GLY A 241 6.39 -7.95 -7.21
CA GLY A 241 7.25 -8.39 -6.12
C GLY A 241 6.53 -9.31 -5.16
N LYS A 242 7.32 -10.08 -4.39
CA LYS A 242 6.83 -11.00 -3.37
C LYS A 242 6.67 -10.28 -2.05
N ILE A 243 5.56 -10.47 -1.36
CA ILE A 243 5.34 -9.92 -0.02
C ILE A 243 6.26 -10.66 0.96
N TYR A 244 7.11 -9.93 1.70
CA TYR A 244 7.96 -10.53 2.73
C TYR A 244 7.56 -10.12 4.15
N LYS A 245 6.82 -9.02 4.30
CA LYS A 245 6.36 -8.51 5.60
C LYS A 245 5.04 -7.74 5.42
N THR A 246 4.17 -7.83 6.41
CA THR A 246 3.04 -6.91 6.58
C THR A 246 3.14 -6.27 7.95
N ASN A 247 2.57 -5.09 8.12
CA ASN A 247 2.52 -4.47 9.43
C ASN A 247 1.63 -5.34 10.35
N ASN A 248 2.22 -5.88 11.39
CA ASN A 248 1.56 -6.69 12.40
C ASN A 248 2.03 -6.26 13.79
N MET A 249 1.27 -6.61 14.83
CA MET A 249 1.56 -6.20 16.20
C MET A 249 2.93 -6.68 16.71
N GLN A 250 3.43 -7.78 16.19
CA GLN A 250 4.70 -8.38 16.60
C GLN A 250 5.88 -7.88 15.78
N GLY A 251 5.64 -7.20 14.63
CA GLY A 251 6.67 -6.72 13.71
C GLY A 251 7.38 -7.84 12.93
N ASN A 252 6.88 -9.08 13.00
CA ASN A 252 7.51 -10.25 12.39
C ASN A 252 7.39 -10.25 10.86
N THR A 253 8.44 -10.76 10.20
CA THR A 253 8.41 -11.05 8.75
C THR A 253 7.70 -12.36 8.48
N LEU A 254 7.26 -12.59 7.22
CA LEU A 254 6.65 -13.86 6.83
C LEU A 254 7.58 -15.05 7.09
N ALA A 255 8.88 -14.89 6.86
CA ALA A 255 9.88 -15.93 7.10
C ALA A 255 9.99 -16.33 8.57
N GLN A 256 9.66 -15.45 9.52
CA GLN A 256 9.73 -15.74 10.95
C GLN A 256 8.57 -16.60 11.45
N TYR A 257 7.38 -16.49 10.85
CA TYR A 257 6.22 -17.26 11.31
C TYR A 257 5.76 -18.34 10.32
N CYS A 258 6.28 -18.36 9.10
CA CYS A 258 6.02 -19.42 8.13
C CYS A 258 7.18 -20.43 8.15
N PRO A 259 6.94 -21.70 8.51
CA PRO A 259 7.99 -22.69 8.69
C PRO A 259 8.60 -23.20 7.39
N SER A 260 8.00 -22.95 6.23
CA SER A 260 8.47 -23.41 4.93
C SER A 260 8.14 -22.43 3.81
N ASP A 261 8.86 -22.52 2.70
CA ASP A 261 8.65 -21.69 1.52
C ASP A 261 7.24 -21.87 0.92
N THR A 262 6.71 -23.08 0.98
CA THR A 262 5.34 -23.38 0.53
C THR A 262 4.29 -22.69 1.42
N ALA A 263 4.53 -22.67 2.74
CA ALA A 263 3.67 -21.96 3.68
C ALA A 263 3.75 -20.43 3.45
N MET A 264 4.96 -19.92 3.21
CA MET A 264 5.18 -18.52 2.90
C MET A 264 4.48 -18.11 1.58
N ALA A 265 4.60 -18.90 0.52
CA ALA A 265 3.91 -18.65 -0.76
C ALA A 265 2.37 -18.70 -0.60
N LYS A 266 1.85 -19.61 0.24
CA LYS A 266 0.42 -19.68 0.54
C LYS A 266 -0.06 -18.44 1.29
N GLU A 267 0.73 -17.98 2.25
CA GLU A 267 0.41 -16.78 3.03
C GLU A 267 0.46 -15.51 2.17
N GLN A 268 1.45 -15.38 1.28
CA GLN A 268 1.52 -14.29 0.30
C GLN A 268 0.25 -14.23 -0.56
N LYS A 269 -0.16 -15.37 -1.11
CA LYS A 269 -1.41 -15.46 -1.89
C LYS A 269 -2.65 -15.13 -1.06
N ARG A 270 -2.66 -15.53 0.23
CA ARG A 270 -3.77 -15.18 1.14
C ARG A 270 -3.87 -13.67 1.33
N ILE A 271 -2.75 -13.01 1.58
CA ILE A 271 -2.70 -11.56 1.78
C ILE A 271 -3.16 -10.84 0.50
N GLU A 272 -2.68 -11.24 -0.67
CA GLU A 272 -3.09 -10.66 -1.95
C GLU A 272 -4.59 -10.87 -2.23
N ALA A 273 -5.10 -12.07 -1.93
CA ALA A 273 -6.51 -12.37 -2.07
C ALA A 273 -7.39 -11.54 -1.12
N GLU A 274 -6.92 -11.31 0.12
CA GLU A 274 -7.63 -10.45 1.08
C GLU A 274 -7.70 -8.99 0.60
N LEU A 275 -6.61 -8.46 0.05
CA LEU A 275 -6.59 -7.11 -0.52
C LEU A 275 -7.56 -6.99 -1.71
N ALA A 276 -7.47 -7.92 -2.66
CA ALA A 276 -8.36 -7.93 -3.81
C ALA A 276 -9.84 -8.14 -3.42
N ALA A 277 -10.10 -8.98 -2.41
CA ALA A 277 -11.44 -9.17 -1.89
C ALA A 277 -11.95 -7.91 -1.17
N PHE A 278 -11.09 -7.19 -0.44
CA PHE A 278 -11.46 -5.93 0.19
C PHE A 278 -11.80 -4.87 -0.87
N GLU A 279 -10.95 -4.67 -1.86
CA GLU A 279 -11.18 -3.75 -2.97
C GLU A 279 -12.50 -4.05 -3.70
N LYS A 280 -12.73 -5.32 -4.04
CA LYS A 280 -13.96 -5.76 -4.72
C LYS A 280 -15.22 -5.54 -3.89
N ASN A 281 -15.13 -5.68 -2.56
CA ASN A 281 -16.26 -5.62 -1.65
C ASN A 281 -16.45 -4.26 -0.96
N ILE A 282 -15.71 -3.22 -1.35
CA ILE A 282 -15.82 -1.86 -0.78
C ILE A 282 -17.27 -1.36 -0.79
N TRP A 283 -17.98 -1.59 -1.90
CA TRP A 283 -19.41 -1.24 -2.07
C TRP A 283 -20.37 -2.29 -1.53
N GLY A 284 -19.86 -3.31 -0.83
CA GLY A 284 -20.61 -4.43 -0.29
C GLY A 284 -20.61 -5.64 -1.22
N ASN A 285 -20.78 -6.82 -0.62
CA ASN A 285 -20.88 -8.06 -1.36
C ASN A 285 -22.31 -8.24 -1.86
N GLN A 286 -22.57 -7.97 -3.13
CA GLN A 286 -23.90 -8.06 -3.74
C GLN A 286 -24.49 -9.48 -3.63
N ALA A 287 -23.68 -10.51 -3.87
CA ALA A 287 -24.14 -11.90 -3.74
C ALA A 287 -24.59 -12.24 -2.31
N ARG A 288 -23.91 -11.69 -1.29
CA ARG A 288 -24.32 -11.84 0.10
C ARG A 288 -25.61 -11.08 0.41
N LYS A 289 -25.79 -9.88 -0.14
CA LYS A 289 -27.04 -9.10 -0.01
C LYS A 289 -28.19 -9.86 -0.64
N ASP A 290 -28.02 -10.34 -1.88
CA ASP A 290 -29.04 -11.08 -2.61
C ASP A 290 -29.45 -12.40 -1.86
N SER A 291 -28.45 -13.06 -1.25
CA SER A 291 -28.68 -14.23 -0.41
C SER A 291 -29.48 -13.88 0.85
N LEU A 292 -29.10 -12.80 1.55
CA LEU A 292 -29.87 -12.35 2.74
C LEU A 292 -31.27 -11.89 2.39
N ASP A 293 -31.44 -11.19 1.28
CA ASP A 293 -32.73 -10.74 0.78
C ASP A 293 -33.63 -11.93 0.38
N SER A 294 -33.06 -12.97 -0.20
CA SER A 294 -33.78 -14.17 -0.54
C SER A 294 -34.22 -14.94 0.70
N ILE A 295 -33.38 -15.02 1.75
CA ILE A 295 -33.72 -15.61 3.04
C ILE A 295 -34.85 -14.80 3.71
N ALA A 296 -34.72 -13.47 3.78
CA ALA A 296 -35.71 -12.59 4.36
C ALA A 296 -37.08 -12.67 3.60
N LYS A 297 -37.05 -12.80 2.28
CA LYS A 297 -38.28 -13.05 1.48
C LYS A 297 -38.87 -14.42 1.76
N ALA A 298 -38.04 -15.45 1.94
CA ALA A 298 -38.53 -16.80 2.30
C ALA A 298 -39.17 -16.82 3.69
N GLU A 299 -38.58 -16.16 4.70
CA GLU A 299 -39.15 -16.02 6.04
C GLU A 299 -40.47 -15.26 6.03
N LYS A 300 -40.56 -14.10 5.35
CA LYS A 300 -41.83 -13.37 5.19
C LYS A 300 -42.91 -14.20 4.52
N ASN A 301 -42.55 -15.02 3.53
CA ASN A 301 -43.52 -15.92 2.87
C ASN A 301 -43.95 -17.08 3.77
N MET A 302 -43.09 -17.57 4.66
CA MET A 302 -43.46 -18.60 5.66
C MET A 302 -44.39 -18.02 6.72
N ASP A 303 -44.11 -16.83 7.23
CA ASP A 303 -45.00 -16.17 8.20
C ASP A 303 -46.38 -15.85 7.58
N ALA A 304 -46.41 -15.40 6.33
CA ALA A 304 -47.65 -15.16 5.61
C ALA A 304 -48.46 -16.43 5.36
N LYS A 305 -47.79 -17.58 5.11
CA LYS A 305 -48.45 -18.88 4.97
C LYS A 305 -48.99 -19.42 6.31
N THR A 306 -48.23 -19.24 7.40
CA THR A 306 -48.67 -19.63 8.75
C THR A 306 -49.86 -18.78 9.23
N LEU A 307 -49.83 -17.47 8.97
CA LEU A 307 -50.94 -16.57 9.26
C LEU A 307 -52.21 -16.91 8.43
N LYS A 308 -52.07 -17.24 7.15
CA LYS A 308 -53.19 -17.71 6.31
C LYS A 308 -53.74 -19.05 6.80
N LYS A 309 -52.89 -19.98 7.25
CA LYS A 309 -53.29 -21.27 7.78
C LYS A 309 -53.98 -21.15 9.15
N SER A 310 -53.63 -20.18 9.98
CA SER A 310 -54.29 -19.89 11.25
C SER A 310 -55.64 -19.17 11.05
N ARG A 311 -55.76 -18.31 10.04
CA ARG A 311 -57.02 -17.66 9.67
C ARG A 311 -58.07 -18.67 9.14
N ASN A 312 -57.65 -19.61 8.29
CA ASN A 312 -58.53 -20.67 7.78
C ASN A 312 -58.96 -21.69 8.86
N ARG A 313 -58.25 -21.84 9.98
CA ARG A 313 -58.61 -22.66 11.10
C ARG A 313 -59.67 -22.00 12.02
N ARG A 314 -59.84 -20.70 12.00
CA ARG A 314 -60.82 -19.95 12.79
C ARG A 314 -62.15 -19.78 12.11
N SER A 315 -62.27 -20.05 10.81
CA SER A 315 -63.52 -19.95 10.07
C SER A 315 -64.28 -21.34 9.91
N GLY A 316 -63.79 -22.42 10.53
CA GLY A 316 -64.35 -23.76 10.39
C GLY A 316 -64.60 -24.44 11.73
N SER A 317 -65.30 -23.76 12.63
CA SER A 317 -65.79 -24.44 13.87
C SER A 317 -67.29 -24.24 14.05
N ALA A 318 -68.08 -25.13 13.42
CA ALA A 318 -69.39 -25.43 13.88
C ALA A 318 -69.70 -26.93 13.61
N SER A 319 -69.75 -27.67 14.73
CA SER A 319 -70.48 -28.91 14.99
C SER A 319 -70.22 -30.14 14.12
N LYS A 320 -69.79 -31.26 14.69
CA LYS A 320 -70.50 -32.39 15.28
C LYS A 320 -69.58 -33.58 15.63
N PRO A 321 -70.02 -34.57 16.42
CA PRO A 321 -69.19 -35.32 17.34
C PRO A 321 -68.79 -36.74 16.88
N ALA A 322 -67.74 -37.21 17.53
CA ALA A 322 -67.32 -38.58 17.83
C ALA A 322 -67.73 -39.77 16.91
N LYS A 323 -66.68 -40.48 16.46
CA LYS A 323 -66.69 -41.98 16.51
C LYS A 323 -65.24 -42.50 16.64
N THR A 324 -65.09 -43.27 17.69
CA THR A 324 -64.02 -44.19 18.04
C THR A 324 -63.81 -45.24 16.98
N SER A 325 -62.56 -45.59 16.63
CA SER A 325 -62.12 -46.98 16.40
C SER A 325 -60.65 -47.08 16.07
N THR A 326 -59.89 -47.69 16.96
CA THR A 326 -59.07 -48.91 16.86
C THR A 326 -57.84 -48.91 16.01
N VAL A 327 -56.77 -49.08 16.74
CA VAL A 327 -55.49 -49.72 16.55
C VAL A 327 -55.38 -50.65 15.34
N LYS A 328 -54.39 -50.45 14.51
CA LYS A 328 -53.63 -51.53 13.88
C LYS A 328 -52.14 -51.18 13.67
N LYS A 329 -51.34 -51.93 14.43
CA LYS A 329 -49.91 -52.10 14.38
C LYS A 329 -49.58 -52.92 13.13
N ARG A 330 -48.65 -52.45 12.31
CA ARG A 330 -47.89 -53.36 11.46
C ARG A 330 -46.47 -52.87 11.23
N ARG A 331 -45.57 -53.81 11.46
CA ARG A 331 -44.12 -53.85 11.44
C ARG A 331 -43.53 -53.86 10.03
N SER A 332 -42.18 -53.54 10.05
CA SER A 332 -41.10 -53.95 9.17
C SER A 332 -40.90 -53.05 7.97
N GLY A 333 -39.74 -52.59 7.69
CA GLY A 333 -38.38 -53.01 7.77
C GLY A 333 -37.53 -52.15 6.85
N GLY A 334 -36.31 -51.99 7.21
CA GLY A 334 -35.16 -51.86 6.28
C GLY A 334 -34.60 -50.48 6.02
N SER A 335 -33.55 -50.15 6.74
CA SER A 335 -32.22 -49.66 6.33
C SER A 335 -32.11 -48.58 5.25
N ASN A 336 -31.54 -47.42 5.58
CA ASN A 336 -30.15 -47.08 5.33
C ASN A 336 -29.81 -45.65 5.79
N ILE A 337 -28.84 -45.59 6.59
CA ILE A 337 -27.78 -44.69 6.95
C ILE A 337 -27.54 -43.56 5.94
N SER A 338 -27.54 -42.29 6.40
CA SER A 338 -26.37 -41.41 6.25
C SER A 338 -26.46 -40.25 7.24
N SER A 339 -25.40 -40.15 7.97
CA SER A 339 -25.00 -39.23 9.01
C SER A 339 -24.86 -37.77 8.52
N GLY A 340 -25.27 -36.85 9.37
CA GLY A 340 -24.96 -35.43 9.22
C GLY A 340 -25.38 -34.69 10.49
N GLY A 341 -24.68 -34.97 11.59
CA GLY A 341 -24.89 -34.30 12.87
C GLY A 341 -24.31 -32.89 12.87
N SER A 342 -25.19 -31.93 12.96
CA SER A 342 -24.83 -30.55 13.29
C SER A 342 -24.83 -30.38 14.81
N ALA A 343 -23.66 -30.19 15.39
CA ALA A 343 -23.51 -29.94 16.82
C ALA A 343 -24.03 -28.54 17.17
N ARG A 344 -25.04 -28.49 17.98
CA ARG A 344 -25.48 -27.30 18.70
C ARG A 344 -24.56 -27.06 19.88
N VAL A 345 -23.81 -25.94 19.84
CA VAL A 345 -23.07 -25.43 20.99
C VAL A 345 -24.03 -24.61 21.84
N THR A 346 -24.38 -25.11 23.01
CA THR A 346 -25.07 -24.37 24.07
C THR A 346 -24.02 -23.64 24.89
N VAL A 347 -24.00 -22.31 24.82
CA VAL A 347 -23.21 -21.46 25.70
C VAL A 347 -23.94 -21.36 27.04
N ARG A 348 -23.36 -21.99 28.06
CA ARG A 348 -23.76 -21.84 29.48
C ARG A 348 -23.07 -20.61 30.03
N ARG A 349 -23.85 -19.61 30.40
CA ARG A 349 -23.39 -18.41 31.11
C ARG A 349 -23.26 -18.79 32.59
N GLU A 350 -22.05 -18.78 33.13
CA GLU A 350 -21.82 -18.73 34.58
C GLU A 350 -21.52 -17.30 35.00
N ARG A 351 -22.30 -16.84 35.98
CA ARG A 351 -22.02 -15.62 36.74
C ARG A 351 -21.16 -16.01 37.94
N HIS A 352 -20.06 -15.32 38.11
CA HIS A 352 -19.55 -14.92 39.42
C HIS A 352 -18.90 -13.53 39.27
#